data_47430afa84222a725ef73e0c01e5166d
#
_entry.id   47430afa84222a725ef73e0c01e5166d
#
_cell.length_a   1.000
_cell.length_b   1.000
_cell.length_c   1.000
_cell.angle_alpha   90.00
_cell.angle_beta   90.00
_cell.angle_gamma   90.00
#
_symmetry.space_group_name_H-M   'P 1'
#
loop_
_entity.id
_entity.type
_entity.pdbx_description
1 polymer ?
#
loop_
_entity_poly.entity_id
_entity_poly.type
_entity_poly.pdbx_seq_one_letter_code
_entity_poly.pdbx_strand_id
1 'polypeptide(L)'
;STLLASSAASDVYKRQTLERPVEELIAETKIWKELMEKYKDLFEAYKAEHEVANDTETEDKKPDNELDADSSFKYQRVKVGQLDTIVGYRPFVSQVIPLRSLPYDLKSLDEKYARYLLDKEKELIIHPFLFAEAERLYAKVFPQQNDSTYTLPEGPATDVFRNIIKAHAGKALFVDFWATFCGPCRGGIEHTAGLRQQYKDHPDFQFIYITSDRESPEKTYNEYVEKNLKGEACYRIPQADYNYLRQLFHFNGIPHYEWIEKDGTVLRNSPGTYNLEEFLKKRFGNKD
;
A
#
# COMPACT_ATOMS: atom_id res chain seq x y z
N SER A 1 0.74 -24.24 3.09
CA SER A 1 1.79 -24.43 4.14
C SER A 1 2.73 -23.22 4.29
N THR A 2 2.83 -22.34 3.30
CA THR A 2 3.70 -21.13 3.33
C THR A 2 3.14 -20.00 4.20
N LEU A 3 1.83 -19.88 4.33
CA LEU A 3 1.18 -18.86 5.17
C LEU A 3 1.34 -19.12 6.67
N LEU A 4 1.38 -20.39 7.10
CA LEU A 4 1.62 -20.77 8.50
C LEU A 4 3.07 -20.52 8.94
N ALA A 5 4.04 -20.67 8.05
CA ALA A 5 5.44 -20.38 8.32
C ALA A 5 5.69 -18.86 8.50
N SER A 6 5.00 -18.01 7.74
CA SER A 6 5.08 -16.54 7.86
C SER A 6 4.50 -16.03 9.20
N SER A 7 3.38 -16.60 9.66
CA SER A 7 2.76 -16.27 10.94
C SER A 7 3.66 -16.71 12.11
N ALA A 8 4.18 -17.93 12.08
CA ALA A 8 5.06 -18.45 13.12
C ALA A 8 6.39 -17.67 13.23
N ALA A 9 6.99 -17.27 12.09
CA ALA A 9 8.21 -16.47 12.08
C ALA A 9 7.97 -15.05 12.64
N SER A 10 6.81 -14.45 12.33
CA SER A 10 6.40 -13.15 12.90
C SER A 10 6.18 -13.24 14.42
N ASP A 11 5.58 -14.32 14.89
CA ASP A 11 5.31 -14.51 16.31
C ASP A 11 6.58 -14.84 17.11
N VAL A 12 7.52 -15.58 16.53
CA VAL A 12 8.84 -15.85 17.12
C VAL A 12 9.63 -14.54 17.21
N TYR A 13 9.62 -13.72 16.17
CA TYR A 13 10.31 -12.42 16.19
C TYR A 13 9.70 -11.46 17.22
N LYS A 14 8.37 -11.39 17.31
CA LYS A 14 7.68 -10.59 18.34
C LYS A 14 7.99 -11.07 19.75
N ARG A 15 8.02 -12.38 20.00
CA ARG A 15 8.38 -12.94 21.31
C ARG A 15 9.84 -12.65 21.66
N GLN A 16 10.78 -12.84 20.74
CA GLN A 16 12.20 -12.54 20.99
C GLN A 16 12.44 -11.06 21.28
N THR A 17 11.67 -10.15 20.69
CA THR A 17 11.81 -8.70 20.93
C THR A 17 11.14 -8.27 22.25
N LEU A 18 10.08 -8.95 22.70
CA LEU A 18 9.38 -8.65 23.94
C LEU A 18 9.99 -9.28 25.20
N GLU A 19 10.81 -10.33 25.03
CA GLU A 19 11.43 -11.07 26.14
C GLU A 19 12.89 -10.63 26.41
N ARG A 20 13.42 -9.66 25.63
CA ARG A 20 14.78 -9.16 25.83
C ARG A 20 14.84 -8.20 27.03
N PRO A 21 15.82 -8.35 27.94
CA PRO A 21 16.03 -7.42 29.03
C PRO A 21 16.16 -5.98 28.54
N VAL A 22 15.55 -5.04 29.26
CA VAL A 22 15.59 -3.60 28.91
C VAL A 22 17.03 -3.10 28.81
N GLU A 23 17.94 -3.64 29.62
CA GLU A 23 19.37 -3.36 29.62
C GLU A 23 20.05 -3.68 28.27
N GLU A 24 19.66 -4.78 27.62
CA GLU A 24 20.17 -5.13 26.28
C GLU A 24 19.67 -4.15 25.22
N LEU A 25 18.41 -3.74 25.29
CA LEU A 25 17.84 -2.73 24.37
C LEU A 25 18.49 -1.36 24.56
N ILE A 26 18.83 -1.00 25.80
CA ILE A 26 19.58 0.24 26.11
C ILE A 26 21.01 0.16 25.58
N ALA A 27 21.68 -0.98 25.72
CA ALA A 27 23.03 -1.19 25.19
C ALA A 27 23.04 -1.11 23.65
N GLU A 28 22.07 -1.73 22.96
CA GLU A 28 21.91 -1.61 21.53
C GLU A 28 21.64 -0.17 21.07
N THR A 29 20.84 0.59 21.83
CA THR A 29 20.58 2.01 21.53
C THR A 29 21.85 2.86 21.66
N LYS A 30 22.74 2.51 22.56
CA LYS A 30 24.04 3.17 22.74
C LYS A 30 24.98 2.88 21.57
N ILE A 31 25.09 1.61 21.18
CA ILE A 31 25.83 1.17 19.99
C ILE A 31 25.28 1.84 18.73
N TRP A 32 23.97 1.98 18.60
CA TRP A 32 23.33 2.69 17.50
C TRP A 32 23.72 4.16 17.43
N LYS A 33 23.75 4.87 18.56
CA LYS A 33 24.17 6.28 18.60
C LYS A 33 25.64 6.44 18.18
N GLU A 34 26.51 5.59 18.67
CA GLU A 34 27.94 5.59 18.31
C GLU A 34 28.16 5.25 16.82
N LEU A 35 27.39 4.28 16.28
CA LEU A 35 27.39 3.94 14.86
C LEU A 35 26.89 5.10 14.00
N MET A 36 25.81 5.77 14.39
CA MET A 36 25.24 6.87 13.63
C MET A 36 26.15 8.10 13.63
N GLU A 37 26.87 8.36 14.69
CA GLU A 37 27.86 9.45 14.77
C GLU A 37 29.06 9.18 13.86
N LYS A 38 29.60 7.97 13.94
CA LYS A 38 30.67 7.48 13.05
C LYS A 38 30.25 7.43 11.58
N TYR A 39 28.98 7.09 11.34
CA TYR A 39 28.36 7.08 10.01
C TYR A 39 28.25 8.48 9.40
N LYS A 40 27.95 9.49 10.20
CA LYS A 40 27.86 10.88 9.75
C LYS A 40 29.19 11.37 9.16
N ASP A 41 30.28 11.13 9.86
CA ASP A 41 31.62 11.54 9.42
C ASP A 41 32.06 10.83 8.14
N LEU A 42 31.76 9.53 8.05
CA LEU A 42 32.03 8.73 6.83
C LEU A 42 31.15 9.15 5.65
N PHE A 43 29.90 9.54 5.90
CA PHE A 43 29.00 10.01 4.87
C PHE A 43 29.45 11.34 4.27
N GLU A 44 29.87 12.30 5.11
CA GLU A 44 30.37 13.58 4.63
C GLU A 44 31.70 13.42 3.87
N ALA A 45 32.58 12.52 4.30
CA ALA A 45 33.82 12.20 3.60
C ALA A 45 33.52 11.55 2.22
N TYR A 46 32.61 10.58 2.17
CA TYR A 46 32.21 9.93 0.93
C TYR A 46 31.53 10.90 -0.04
N LYS A 47 30.66 11.77 0.47
CA LYS A 47 29.97 12.79 -0.33
C LYS A 47 30.96 13.75 -0.97
N ALA A 48 31.96 14.23 -0.21
CA ALA A 48 33.02 15.08 -0.70
C ALA A 48 33.90 14.40 -1.78
N GLU A 49 34.11 13.09 -1.69
CA GLU A 49 34.91 12.31 -2.63
C GLU A 49 34.17 12.03 -3.95
N HIS A 50 32.80 11.95 -3.91
CA HIS A 50 31.95 11.58 -5.07
C HIS A 50 31.21 12.75 -5.72
N GLU A 51 31.09 13.91 -5.07
CA GLU A 51 30.57 15.14 -5.69
C GLU A 51 31.50 15.67 -6.81
N VAL A 52 32.77 15.28 -6.79
CA VAL A 52 33.77 15.66 -7.83
C VAL A 52 33.67 14.79 -9.08
N ALA A 53 33.01 13.62 -9.02
CA ALA A 53 32.98 12.64 -10.12
C ALA A 53 31.77 12.78 -11.06
N ASN A 54 30.83 13.66 -10.80
CA ASN A 54 29.57 13.75 -11.55
C ASN A 54 29.57 14.73 -12.76
N ASP A 55 30.71 15.36 -13.10
CA ASP A 55 30.74 16.40 -14.12
C ASP A 55 31.14 15.95 -15.55
N THR A 56 31.33 14.66 -15.80
CA THR A 56 31.75 14.19 -17.13
C THR A 56 31.19 12.84 -17.53
N GLU A 57 29.87 12.76 -17.74
CA GLU A 57 29.33 11.76 -18.68
C GLU A 57 28.18 12.36 -19.48
N THR A 58 28.37 12.46 -20.80
CA THR A 58 27.32 12.77 -21.77
C THR A 58 26.35 11.62 -21.82
N GLU A 59 25.30 11.74 -21.01
CA GLU A 59 24.20 10.76 -20.99
C GLU A 59 23.31 10.94 -22.21
N ASP A 60 23.13 9.87 -23.00
CA ASP A 60 21.94 9.72 -23.84
C ASP A 60 20.74 9.93 -22.94
N LYS A 61 19.83 10.85 -23.29
CA LYS A 61 18.66 11.21 -22.46
C LYS A 61 17.80 9.98 -22.20
N LYS A 62 17.99 9.36 -21.04
CA LYS A 62 17.06 8.34 -20.52
C LYS A 62 15.73 9.02 -20.17
N PRO A 63 14.60 8.31 -20.26
CA PRO A 63 13.32 8.79 -19.74
C PRO A 63 13.44 9.17 -18.26
N ASP A 64 12.76 10.23 -17.83
CA ASP A 64 12.85 10.76 -16.46
C ASP A 64 12.63 9.67 -15.38
N ASN A 65 11.67 8.79 -15.58
CA ASN A 65 11.38 7.67 -14.65
C ASN A 65 12.52 6.64 -14.53
N GLU A 66 13.31 6.42 -15.58
CA GLU A 66 14.48 5.54 -15.50
C GLU A 66 15.64 6.18 -14.74
N LEU A 67 15.85 7.50 -14.95
CA LEU A 67 16.81 8.29 -14.19
C LEU A 67 16.45 8.33 -12.70
N ASP A 68 15.18 8.47 -12.38
CA ASP A 68 14.69 8.49 -11.00
C ASP A 68 14.90 7.12 -10.32
N ALA A 69 14.62 6.01 -11.01
CA ALA A 69 14.84 4.67 -10.48
C ALA A 69 16.34 4.38 -10.26
N ASP A 70 17.20 4.74 -11.22
CA ASP A 70 18.66 4.58 -11.10
C ASP A 70 19.22 5.46 -9.98
N SER A 71 18.74 6.69 -9.83
CA SER A 71 19.17 7.62 -8.79
C SER A 71 18.78 7.10 -7.40
N SER A 72 17.58 6.59 -7.24
CA SER A 72 17.11 5.98 -5.98
C SER A 72 17.96 4.75 -5.63
N PHE A 73 18.22 3.86 -6.59
CA PHE A 73 19.07 2.70 -6.37
C PHE A 73 20.52 3.08 -6.00
N LYS A 74 21.14 4.01 -6.71
CA LYS A 74 22.49 4.51 -6.41
C LYS A 74 22.57 5.03 -4.97
N TYR A 75 21.59 5.82 -4.56
CA TYR A 75 21.53 6.38 -3.21
C TYR A 75 21.42 5.28 -2.13
N GLN A 76 20.56 4.28 -2.32
CA GLN A 76 20.42 3.17 -1.39
C GLN A 76 21.69 2.31 -1.34
N ARG A 77 22.30 2.04 -2.49
CA ARG A 77 23.55 1.28 -2.61
C ARG A 77 24.67 1.92 -1.82
N VAL A 78 24.80 3.24 -1.89
CA VAL A 78 25.82 3.99 -1.11
C VAL A 78 25.58 3.81 0.38
N LYS A 79 24.36 4.01 0.87
CA LYS A 79 24.03 3.87 2.29
C LYS A 79 24.27 2.47 2.83
N VAL A 80 23.86 1.45 2.09
CA VAL A 80 24.08 0.05 2.46
C VAL A 80 25.56 -0.27 2.46
N GLY A 81 26.32 0.13 1.43
CA GLY A 81 27.75 -0.11 1.31
C GLY A 81 28.58 0.54 2.43
N GLN A 82 28.18 1.72 2.89
CA GLN A 82 28.84 2.38 4.02
C GLN A 82 28.68 1.59 5.32
N LEU A 83 27.47 1.09 5.61
CA LEU A 83 27.25 0.25 6.79
C LEU A 83 28.00 -1.10 6.68
N ASP A 84 27.99 -1.72 5.51
CA ASP A 84 28.72 -2.96 5.25
C ASP A 84 30.22 -2.77 5.50
N THR A 85 30.78 -1.61 5.11
CA THR A 85 32.21 -1.28 5.33
C THR A 85 32.53 -1.11 6.82
N ILE A 86 31.62 -0.49 7.59
CA ILE A 86 31.82 -0.28 9.04
C ILE A 86 31.80 -1.62 9.79
N VAL A 87 30.89 -2.51 9.40
CA VAL A 87 30.65 -3.79 10.09
C VAL A 87 31.54 -4.92 9.54
N GLY A 88 32.06 -4.79 8.32
CA GLY A 88 32.87 -5.79 7.62
C GLY A 88 32.07 -6.90 6.93
N TYR A 89 30.75 -6.84 6.98
CA TYR A 89 29.82 -7.74 6.28
C TYR A 89 28.47 -7.01 6.07
N ARG A 90 27.53 -7.60 5.31
CA ARG A 90 26.18 -7.05 5.11
C ARG A 90 25.24 -7.50 6.23
N PRO A 91 25.04 -6.70 7.31
CA PRO A 91 24.15 -7.06 8.40
C PRO A 91 22.68 -6.94 7.98
N PHE A 92 21.79 -7.61 8.73
CA PHE A 92 20.36 -7.51 8.51
C PHE A 92 19.85 -6.06 8.49
N VAL A 93 20.38 -5.23 9.38
CA VAL A 93 19.95 -3.83 9.54
C VAL A 93 20.28 -2.97 8.31
N SER A 94 21.40 -3.19 7.62
CA SER A 94 21.73 -2.42 6.40
C SER A 94 20.74 -2.72 5.28
N GLN A 95 20.20 -3.92 5.22
CA GLN A 95 19.22 -4.34 4.24
C GLN A 95 17.80 -3.78 4.48
N VAL A 96 17.52 -3.26 5.68
CA VAL A 96 16.25 -2.56 6.00
C VAL A 96 16.21 -1.14 5.41
N ILE A 97 17.38 -0.56 5.10
CA ILE A 97 17.47 0.81 4.58
C ILE A 97 16.69 0.97 3.26
N PRO A 98 16.93 0.16 2.20
CA PRO A 98 16.17 0.25 0.97
C PRO A 98 14.68 0.00 1.19
N LEU A 99 14.28 -0.95 2.03
CA LEU A 99 12.87 -1.21 2.34
C LEU A 99 12.13 0.01 2.92
N ARG A 100 12.83 0.87 3.64
CA ARG A 100 12.21 2.04 4.27
C ARG A 100 11.80 3.12 3.27
N SER A 101 12.57 3.32 2.22
CA SER A 101 12.27 4.30 1.15
C SER A 101 11.41 3.69 0.04
N LEU A 102 11.50 2.38 -0.18
CA LEU A 102 10.85 1.68 -1.27
C LEU A 102 9.36 2.07 -1.50
N PRO A 103 8.47 2.21 -0.48
CA PRO A 103 7.08 2.61 -0.71
C PRO A 103 6.92 4.02 -1.32
N TYR A 104 7.87 4.91 -1.10
CA TYR A 104 7.87 6.25 -1.71
C TYR A 104 8.39 6.19 -3.13
N ASP A 105 9.50 5.50 -3.34
CA ASP A 105 10.14 5.32 -4.63
C ASP A 105 9.19 4.62 -5.62
N LEU A 106 8.53 3.54 -5.19
CA LEU A 106 7.54 2.81 -6.00
C LEU A 106 6.34 3.68 -6.43
N LYS A 107 5.89 4.61 -5.58
CA LYS A 107 4.75 5.48 -5.89
C LYS A 107 5.10 6.61 -6.87
N SER A 108 6.36 7.00 -6.98
CA SER A 108 6.84 8.04 -7.89
C SER A 108 7.14 7.51 -9.29
N LEU A 109 7.22 6.19 -9.47
CA LEU A 109 7.59 5.52 -10.71
C LEU A 109 6.35 4.86 -11.36
N ASP A 110 6.38 4.71 -12.68
CA ASP A 110 5.47 3.80 -13.36
C ASP A 110 5.81 2.32 -13.05
N GLU A 111 4.89 1.40 -13.33
CA GLU A 111 5.05 -0.01 -12.97
C GLU A 111 6.31 -0.65 -13.56
N LYS A 112 6.68 -0.30 -14.78
CA LYS A 112 7.86 -0.81 -15.47
C LYS A 112 9.15 -0.44 -14.73
N TYR A 113 9.29 0.83 -14.38
CA TYR A 113 10.49 1.32 -13.71
C TYR A 113 10.50 1.01 -12.21
N ALA A 114 9.33 0.93 -11.59
CA ALA A 114 9.19 0.41 -10.23
C ALA A 114 9.63 -1.07 -10.12
N ARG A 115 9.28 -1.89 -11.12
CA ARG A 115 9.76 -3.29 -11.20
C ARG A 115 11.27 -3.34 -11.43
N TYR A 116 11.78 -2.49 -12.33
CA TYR A 116 13.21 -2.37 -12.55
C TYR A 116 13.97 -2.00 -11.27
N LEU A 117 13.49 -1.00 -10.50
CA LEU A 117 14.07 -0.62 -9.23
C LEU A 117 14.09 -1.80 -8.24
N LEU A 118 12.95 -2.48 -8.06
CA LEU A 118 12.85 -3.63 -7.17
C LEU A 118 13.82 -4.76 -7.55
N ASP A 119 13.98 -5.03 -8.85
CA ASP A 119 14.92 -6.05 -9.32
C ASP A 119 16.38 -5.65 -9.07
N LYS A 120 16.72 -4.36 -9.12
CA LYS A 120 18.03 -3.84 -8.73
C LYS A 120 18.27 -3.94 -7.23
N GLU A 121 17.27 -3.69 -6.40
CA GLU A 121 17.38 -3.79 -4.94
C GLU A 121 17.64 -5.21 -4.43
N LYS A 122 17.44 -6.24 -5.25
CA LYS A 122 17.89 -7.62 -4.96
C LYS A 122 19.38 -7.72 -4.65
N GLU A 123 20.18 -6.84 -5.21
CA GLU A 123 21.62 -6.77 -4.92
C GLU A 123 21.90 -6.29 -3.48
N LEU A 124 20.98 -5.49 -2.92
CA LEU A 124 21.10 -4.89 -1.59
C LEU A 124 20.37 -5.69 -0.52
N ILE A 125 19.26 -6.31 -0.87
CA ILE A 125 18.39 -7.08 0.03
C ILE A 125 18.60 -8.57 -0.24
N ILE A 126 19.60 -9.16 0.40
CA ILE A 126 19.95 -10.57 0.22
C ILE A 126 19.20 -11.51 1.18
N HIS A 127 18.61 -10.97 2.26
CA HIS A 127 17.87 -11.78 3.24
C HIS A 127 16.49 -12.14 2.70
N PRO A 128 16.13 -13.45 2.60
CA PRO A 128 14.88 -13.87 1.95
C PRO A 128 13.61 -13.25 2.53
N PHE A 129 13.55 -13.08 3.85
CA PHE A 129 12.42 -12.45 4.53
C PHE A 129 12.26 -10.97 4.13
N LEU A 130 13.37 -10.21 4.10
CA LEU A 130 13.32 -8.78 3.72
C LEU A 130 13.00 -8.62 2.24
N PHE A 131 13.50 -9.53 1.41
CA PHE A 131 13.16 -9.53 0.00
C PHE A 131 11.66 -9.85 -0.24
N ALA A 132 11.11 -10.84 0.49
CA ALA A 132 9.68 -11.12 0.44
C ALA A 132 8.83 -9.91 0.89
N GLU A 133 9.32 -9.11 1.86
CA GLU A 133 8.67 -7.87 2.27
C GLU A 133 8.77 -6.79 1.17
N ALA A 134 9.88 -6.69 0.46
CA ALA A 134 10.02 -5.78 -0.70
C ALA A 134 9.01 -6.14 -1.80
N GLU A 135 8.87 -7.41 -2.14
CA GLU A 135 7.85 -7.90 -3.10
C GLU A 135 6.42 -7.61 -2.61
N ARG A 136 6.18 -7.74 -1.30
CA ARG A 136 4.87 -7.41 -0.71
C ARG A 136 4.55 -5.91 -0.82
N LEU A 137 5.55 -5.05 -0.60
CA LEU A 137 5.40 -3.60 -0.76
C LEU A 137 5.16 -3.22 -2.22
N TYR A 138 5.86 -3.85 -3.15
CA TYR A 138 5.63 -3.69 -4.58
C TYR A 138 4.21 -4.09 -4.97
N ALA A 139 3.77 -5.30 -4.57
CA ALA A 139 2.43 -5.79 -4.85
C ALA A 139 1.32 -4.92 -4.24
N LYS A 140 1.62 -4.17 -3.18
CA LYS A 140 0.68 -3.21 -2.59
C LYS A 140 0.53 -1.94 -3.44
N VAL A 141 1.59 -1.50 -4.11
CA VAL A 141 1.58 -0.31 -4.98
C VAL A 141 1.10 -0.69 -6.39
N PHE A 142 1.58 -1.81 -6.91
CA PHE A 142 1.23 -2.38 -8.21
C PHE A 142 0.59 -3.76 -7.98
N PRO A 143 -0.67 -3.79 -7.57
CA PRO A 143 -1.35 -5.06 -7.39
C PRO A 143 -1.37 -5.77 -8.74
N GLN A 144 -0.67 -6.90 -8.83
CA GLN A 144 -0.83 -7.80 -9.96
C GLN A 144 -2.33 -8.06 -10.06
N GLN A 145 -2.89 -7.82 -11.21
CA GLN A 145 -4.25 -8.21 -11.52
C GLN A 145 -4.31 -9.76 -11.52
N ASN A 146 -4.07 -10.34 -10.37
CA ASN A 146 -4.51 -11.67 -10.11
C ASN A 146 -6.02 -11.56 -10.00
N ASP A 147 -6.73 -11.99 -11.04
CA ASP A 147 -8.18 -12.20 -11.01
C ASP A 147 -8.58 -13.26 -9.96
N SER A 148 -7.68 -13.57 -9.01
CA SER A 148 -7.94 -14.49 -7.93
C SER A 148 -8.90 -13.85 -6.95
N THR A 149 -10.05 -14.43 -6.85
CA THR A 149 -11.09 -14.09 -5.88
C THR A 149 -11.01 -15.01 -4.65
N TYR A 150 -11.71 -14.63 -3.60
CA TYR A 150 -11.98 -15.49 -2.45
C TYR A 150 -13.43 -15.33 -2.00
N THR A 151 -13.97 -16.36 -1.38
CA THR A 151 -15.29 -16.34 -0.78
C THR A 151 -15.17 -15.81 0.65
N LEU A 152 -16.08 -14.90 1.04
CA LEU A 152 -16.15 -14.43 2.42
C LEU A 152 -16.46 -15.60 3.38
N PRO A 153 -15.82 -15.63 4.57
CA PRO A 153 -16.12 -16.66 5.56
C PRO A 153 -17.54 -16.51 6.08
N GLU A 154 -18.19 -17.60 6.45
CA GLU A 154 -19.50 -17.52 7.11
C GLU A 154 -19.39 -16.89 8.51
N GLY A 155 -20.36 -16.07 8.86
CA GLY A 155 -20.42 -15.46 10.19
C GLY A 155 -21.05 -14.07 10.22
N PRO A 156 -21.19 -13.46 11.41
CA PRO A 156 -21.89 -12.20 11.63
C PRO A 156 -21.35 -11.03 10.78
N ALA A 157 -20.04 -10.96 10.58
CA ALA A 157 -19.42 -9.91 9.77
C ALA A 157 -19.84 -10.00 8.30
N THR A 158 -19.88 -11.20 7.75
CA THR A 158 -20.35 -11.45 6.39
C THR A 158 -21.84 -11.22 6.25
N ASP A 159 -22.64 -11.56 7.27
CA ASP A 159 -24.07 -11.31 7.28
C ASP A 159 -24.38 -9.80 7.25
N VAL A 160 -23.65 -9.01 8.03
CA VAL A 160 -23.74 -7.54 8.00
C VAL A 160 -23.44 -7.03 6.57
N PHE A 161 -22.33 -7.48 5.97
CA PHE A 161 -21.96 -7.06 4.63
C PHE A 161 -22.98 -7.48 3.57
N ARG A 162 -23.40 -8.73 3.58
CA ARG A 162 -24.42 -9.26 2.67
C ARG A 162 -25.75 -8.49 2.76
N ASN A 163 -26.16 -8.08 3.94
CA ASN A 163 -27.36 -7.28 4.13
C ASN A 163 -27.23 -5.89 3.49
N ILE A 164 -26.05 -5.26 3.55
CA ILE A 164 -25.78 -3.96 2.92
C ILE A 164 -25.86 -4.08 1.40
N ILE A 165 -25.19 -5.07 0.81
CA ILE A 165 -25.08 -5.21 -0.64
C ILE A 165 -26.26 -5.96 -1.29
N LYS A 166 -27.21 -6.47 -0.51
CA LYS A 166 -28.34 -7.28 -1.00
C LYS A 166 -29.15 -6.60 -2.12
N ALA A 167 -29.30 -5.29 -2.05
CA ALA A 167 -30.03 -4.51 -3.07
C ALA A 167 -29.29 -4.44 -4.41
N HIS A 168 -28.01 -4.81 -4.43
CA HIS A 168 -27.12 -4.74 -5.58
C HIS A 168 -26.69 -6.13 -6.11
N ALA A 169 -27.40 -7.17 -5.69
CA ALA A 169 -27.09 -8.55 -6.10
C ALA A 169 -27.04 -8.70 -7.63
N GLY A 170 -26.06 -9.47 -8.12
CA GLY A 170 -25.85 -9.70 -9.56
C GLY A 170 -25.05 -8.61 -10.28
N LYS A 171 -24.63 -7.56 -9.58
CA LYS A 171 -23.68 -6.58 -10.08
C LYS A 171 -22.30 -6.76 -9.47
N ALA A 172 -21.25 -6.42 -10.22
CA ALA A 172 -19.95 -6.20 -9.62
C ALA A 172 -19.96 -4.87 -8.84
N LEU A 173 -19.32 -4.83 -7.68
CA LEU A 173 -19.37 -3.67 -6.79
C LEU A 173 -17.96 -3.14 -6.52
N PHE A 174 -17.81 -1.82 -6.63
CA PHE A 174 -16.68 -1.11 -6.06
C PHE A 174 -17.12 -0.51 -4.74
N VAL A 175 -16.59 -1.05 -3.63
CA VAL A 175 -16.95 -0.65 -2.28
C VAL A 175 -15.88 0.27 -1.72
N ASP A 176 -16.24 1.51 -1.37
CA ASP A 176 -15.38 2.52 -0.77
C ASP A 176 -15.75 2.70 0.71
N PHE A 177 -14.81 2.36 1.59
CA PHE A 177 -14.90 2.62 3.02
C PHE A 177 -14.28 3.98 3.34
N TRP A 178 -15.11 4.93 3.76
CA TRP A 178 -14.74 6.33 3.88
C TRP A 178 -15.29 7.00 5.15
N ALA A 179 -14.92 8.27 5.38
CA ALA A 179 -15.52 9.10 6.43
C ALA A 179 -15.49 10.59 6.04
N THR A 180 -16.39 11.37 6.62
CA THR A 180 -16.54 12.81 6.33
C THR A 180 -15.30 13.63 6.72
N PHE A 181 -14.53 13.21 7.73
CA PHE A 181 -13.27 13.85 8.15
C PHE A 181 -12.04 13.39 7.34
N CYS A 182 -12.15 12.29 6.59
CA CYS A 182 -11.03 11.69 5.87
C CYS A 182 -10.72 12.48 4.59
N GLY A 183 -9.67 13.29 4.62
CA GLY A 183 -9.22 14.10 3.48
C GLY A 183 -8.91 13.26 2.23
N PRO A 184 -8.06 12.22 2.32
CA PRO A 184 -7.77 11.33 1.19
C PRO A 184 -9.00 10.62 0.63
N CYS A 185 -9.98 10.22 1.48
CA CYS A 185 -11.22 9.61 1.02
C CYS A 185 -12.02 10.58 0.16
N ARG A 186 -12.19 11.82 0.62
CA ARG A 186 -12.90 12.86 -0.13
C ARG A 186 -12.21 13.18 -1.45
N GLY A 187 -10.87 13.23 -1.46
CA GLY A 187 -10.09 13.39 -2.69
C GLY A 187 -10.32 12.26 -3.69
N GLY A 188 -10.39 11.00 -3.24
CA GLY A 188 -10.72 9.84 -4.07
C GLY A 188 -12.15 9.89 -4.63
N ILE A 189 -13.12 10.30 -3.80
CA ILE A 189 -14.51 10.51 -4.21
C ILE A 189 -14.60 11.62 -5.28
N GLU A 190 -13.91 12.73 -5.11
CA GLU A 190 -13.90 13.83 -6.09
C GLU A 190 -13.21 13.40 -7.39
N HIS A 191 -12.06 12.69 -7.29
CA HIS A 191 -11.34 12.16 -8.45
C HIS A 191 -12.19 11.23 -9.32
N THR A 192 -13.04 10.40 -8.71
CA THR A 192 -13.89 9.44 -9.42
C THR A 192 -15.25 10.01 -9.88
N ALA A 193 -15.50 11.32 -9.72
CA ALA A 193 -16.79 11.92 -10.05
C ALA A 193 -17.21 11.71 -11.52
N GLY A 194 -16.28 11.93 -12.46
CA GLY A 194 -16.53 11.69 -13.88
C GLY A 194 -16.81 10.22 -14.20
N LEU A 195 -16.05 9.32 -13.55
CA LEU A 195 -16.20 7.88 -13.71
C LEU A 195 -17.55 7.39 -13.17
N ARG A 196 -18.00 7.88 -12.01
CA ARG A 196 -19.36 7.59 -11.49
C ARG A 196 -20.46 8.01 -12.45
N GLN A 197 -20.34 9.18 -13.06
CA GLN A 197 -21.32 9.65 -14.05
C GLN A 197 -21.32 8.76 -15.30
N GLN A 198 -20.17 8.31 -15.76
CA GLN A 198 -20.03 7.42 -16.92
C GLN A 198 -20.67 6.05 -16.67
N TYR A 199 -20.56 5.51 -15.47
CA TYR A 199 -21.05 4.19 -15.08
C TYR A 199 -22.35 4.21 -14.26
N LYS A 200 -23.03 5.37 -14.17
CA LYS A 200 -24.19 5.58 -13.28
C LYS A 200 -25.28 4.53 -13.40
N ASP A 201 -25.68 4.19 -14.60
CA ASP A 201 -26.76 3.22 -14.86
C ASP A 201 -26.23 1.94 -15.49
N HIS A 202 -25.00 1.54 -15.13
CA HIS A 202 -24.40 0.33 -15.69
C HIS A 202 -25.16 -0.90 -15.20
N PRO A 203 -25.59 -1.82 -16.08
CA PRO A 203 -26.39 -2.97 -15.69
C PRO A 203 -25.64 -3.94 -14.78
N ASP A 204 -24.33 -4.01 -14.96
CA ASP A 204 -23.45 -5.02 -14.35
C ASP A 204 -22.52 -4.49 -13.27
N PHE A 205 -22.61 -3.19 -12.94
CA PHE A 205 -21.66 -2.54 -12.02
C PHE A 205 -22.33 -1.48 -11.15
N GLN A 206 -21.84 -1.28 -9.91
CA GLN A 206 -22.32 -0.26 -8.98
C GLN A 206 -21.20 0.22 -8.04
N PHE A 207 -21.15 1.53 -7.79
CA PHE A 207 -20.39 2.10 -6.69
C PHE A 207 -21.15 1.99 -5.38
N ILE A 208 -20.47 1.61 -4.30
CA ILE A 208 -21.01 1.49 -2.94
C ILE A 208 -20.11 2.29 -1.99
N TYR A 209 -20.71 3.13 -1.17
CA TYR A 209 -20.01 3.96 -0.18
C TYR A 209 -20.46 3.58 1.23
N ILE A 210 -19.54 3.12 2.08
CA ILE A 210 -19.85 2.68 3.43
C ILE A 210 -19.08 3.51 4.45
N THR A 211 -19.77 4.05 5.44
CA THR A 211 -19.18 4.76 6.57
C THR A 211 -19.92 4.42 7.86
N SER A 212 -19.31 4.74 9.02
CA SER A 212 -19.99 4.56 10.29
C SER A 212 -20.69 5.83 10.77
N ASP A 213 -21.65 5.65 11.65
CA ASP A 213 -22.37 6.72 12.35
C ASP A 213 -21.45 7.56 13.26
N ARG A 214 -20.40 6.93 13.80
CA ARG A 214 -19.40 7.60 14.63
C ARG A 214 -18.39 8.41 13.82
N GLU A 215 -17.90 7.86 12.69
CA GLU A 215 -16.88 8.49 11.86
C GLU A 215 -17.46 9.56 10.91
N SER A 216 -18.77 9.47 10.64
CA SER A 216 -19.51 10.44 9.82
C SER A 216 -20.78 10.86 10.55
N PRO A 217 -20.72 11.92 11.38
CA PRO A 217 -21.90 12.46 12.04
C PRO A 217 -23.02 12.81 11.04
N GLU A 218 -24.26 12.56 11.39
CA GLU A 218 -25.41 12.59 10.47
C GLU A 218 -25.52 13.87 9.64
N LYS A 219 -25.35 15.01 10.28
CA LYS A 219 -25.42 16.31 9.59
C LYS A 219 -24.37 16.44 8.51
N THR A 220 -23.09 16.22 8.86
CA THR A 220 -21.97 16.31 7.91
C THR A 220 -22.02 15.24 6.83
N TYR A 221 -22.52 14.06 7.17
CA TYR A 221 -22.75 12.97 6.22
C TYR A 221 -23.81 13.38 5.18
N ASN A 222 -24.97 13.84 5.62
CA ASN A 222 -26.07 14.25 4.73
C ASN A 222 -25.65 15.40 3.80
N GLU A 223 -24.97 16.42 4.35
CA GLU A 223 -24.45 17.56 3.56
C GLU A 223 -23.44 17.08 2.50
N TYR A 224 -22.54 16.18 2.86
CA TYR A 224 -21.52 15.67 1.94
C TYR A 224 -22.13 14.79 0.84
N VAL A 225 -23.01 13.86 1.22
CA VAL A 225 -23.69 12.95 0.27
C VAL A 225 -24.54 13.74 -0.72
N GLU A 226 -25.34 14.70 -0.26
CA GLU A 226 -26.17 15.53 -1.16
C GLU A 226 -25.31 16.30 -2.16
N LYS A 227 -24.14 16.77 -1.74
CA LYS A 227 -23.26 17.55 -2.61
C LYS A 227 -22.43 16.71 -3.58
N ASN A 228 -21.85 15.58 -3.12
CA ASN A 228 -20.79 14.87 -3.83
C ASN A 228 -21.15 13.44 -4.24
N LEU A 229 -22.17 12.83 -3.63
CA LEU A 229 -22.57 11.43 -3.84
C LEU A 229 -24.07 11.29 -4.12
N LYS A 230 -24.70 12.35 -4.59
CA LYS A 230 -26.13 12.33 -4.88
C LYS A 230 -26.50 11.27 -5.91
N GLY A 231 -27.39 10.36 -5.51
CA GLY A 231 -27.83 9.23 -6.34
C GLY A 231 -26.94 7.99 -6.29
N GLU A 232 -25.84 8.03 -5.53
CA GLU A 232 -25.01 6.86 -5.29
C GLU A 232 -25.56 6.01 -4.12
N ALA A 233 -25.13 4.74 -4.07
CA ALA A 233 -25.50 3.83 -2.98
C ALA A 233 -24.60 4.10 -1.74
N CYS A 234 -25.11 4.91 -0.83
CA CYS A 234 -24.40 5.35 0.37
C CYS A 234 -25.03 4.74 1.63
N TYR A 235 -24.20 4.13 2.46
CA TYR A 235 -24.60 3.45 3.69
C TYR A 235 -23.87 4.05 4.89
N ARG A 236 -24.63 4.60 5.82
CA ARG A 236 -24.15 5.05 7.11
C ARG A 236 -24.65 4.05 8.16
N ILE A 237 -23.76 3.20 8.65
CA ILE A 237 -24.09 2.05 9.51
C ILE A 237 -23.62 2.28 10.95
N PRO A 238 -24.17 1.55 11.95
CA PRO A 238 -23.67 1.57 13.32
C PRO A 238 -22.16 1.25 13.38
N GLN A 239 -21.45 1.90 14.29
CA GLN A 239 -20.01 1.65 14.48
C GLN A 239 -19.68 0.19 14.79
N ALA A 240 -20.59 -0.52 15.51
CA ALA A 240 -20.41 -1.93 15.80
C ALA A 240 -20.37 -2.78 14.51
N ASP A 241 -21.30 -2.53 13.58
CA ASP A 241 -21.35 -3.20 12.29
C ASP A 241 -20.15 -2.84 11.40
N TYR A 242 -19.73 -1.58 11.44
CA TYR A 242 -18.53 -1.13 10.72
C TYR A 242 -17.26 -1.81 11.23
N ASN A 243 -17.16 -2.09 12.54
CA ASN A 243 -16.05 -2.84 13.11
C ASN A 243 -16.04 -4.30 12.64
N TYR A 244 -17.20 -4.92 12.42
CA TYR A 244 -17.28 -6.23 11.77
C TYR A 244 -16.74 -6.19 10.35
N LEU A 245 -17.05 -5.14 9.56
CA LEU A 245 -16.52 -4.99 8.21
C LEU A 245 -15.01 -4.75 8.21
N ARG A 246 -14.48 -3.98 9.15
CA ARG A 246 -13.03 -3.81 9.33
C ARG A 246 -12.31 -5.15 9.58
N GLN A 247 -12.91 -6.02 10.39
CA GLN A 247 -12.38 -7.36 10.65
C GLN A 247 -12.49 -8.26 9.42
N LEU A 248 -13.64 -8.22 8.73
CA LEU A 248 -13.90 -9.04 7.54
C LEU A 248 -12.89 -8.78 6.43
N PHE A 249 -12.62 -7.51 6.14
CA PHE A 249 -11.72 -7.06 5.06
C PHE A 249 -10.31 -6.69 5.54
N HIS A 250 -9.99 -6.97 6.81
CA HIS A 250 -8.66 -6.82 7.42
C HIS A 250 -8.04 -5.41 7.26
N PHE A 251 -8.83 -4.33 7.43
CA PHE A 251 -8.29 -2.99 7.35
C PHE A 251 -8.38 -2.21 8.68
N ASN A 252 -7.39 -1.33 8.91
CA ASN A 252 -7.28 -0.49 10.10
C ASN A 252 -7.37 1.01 9.80
N GLY A 253 -7.34 1.40 8.53
CA GLY A 253 -7.36 2.78 8.06
C GLY A 253 -8.25 2.95 6.85
N ILE A 254 -8.61 4.19 6.55
CA ILE A 254 -9.36 4.62 5.39
C ILE A 254 -8.58 5.71 4.63
N PRO A 255 -8.75 5.82 3.29
CA PRO A 255 -9.65 5.05 2.45
C PRO A 255 -9.25 3.57 2.34
N HIS A 256 -10.24 2.70 2.24
CA HIS A 256 -10.07 1.30 1.94
C HIS A 256 -11.07 0.88 0.87
N TYR A 257 -10.66 0.04 -0.08
CA TYR A 257 -11.47 -0.31 -1.24
C TYR A 257 -11.54 -1.82 -1.41
N GLU A 258 -12.75 -2.31 -1.75
CA GLU A 258 -12.98 -3.71 -2.10
C GLU A 258 -13.71 -3.81 -3.42
N TRP A 259 -13.32 -4.80 -4.22
CA TRP A 259 -14.04 -5.18 -5.42
C TRP A 259 -14.75 -6.51 -5.20
N ILE A 260 -16.07 -6.48 -5.37
CA ILE A 260 -16.93 -7.66 -5.23
C ILE A 260 -17.39 -8.07 -6.61
N GLU A 261 -17.20 -9.33 -6.96
CA GLU A 261 -17.69 -9.88 -8.22
C GLU A 261 -19.21 -10.11 -8.18
N LYS A 262 -19.82 -10.33 -9.36
CA LYS A 262 -21.26 -10.56 -9.48
C LYS A 262 -21.76 -11.78 -8.69
N ASP A 263 -20.91 -12.76 -8.48
CA ASP A 263 -21.17 -13.98 -7.69
C ASP A 263 -20.97 -13.76 -6.17
N GLY A 264 -20.55 -12.57 -5.74
CA GLY A 264 -20.29 -12.23 -4.35
C GLY A 264 -18.90 -12.61 -3.85
N THR A 265 -18.03 -13.12 -4.71
CA THR A 265 -16.62 -13.31 -4.35
C THR A 265 -15.88 -11.98 -4.33
N VAL A 266 -14.80 -11.89 -3.56
CA VAL A 266 -14.01 -10.67 -3.36
C VAL A 266 -12.69 -10.79 -4.10
N LEU A 267 -12.33 -9.78 -4.87
CA LEU A 267 -11.04 -9.72 -5.55
C LEU A 267 -9.91 -9.49 -4.54
N ARG A 268 -8.86 -10.31 -4.56
CA ARG A 268 -7.76 -10.22 -3.59
C ARG A 268 -7.00 -8.90 -3.64
N ASN A 269 -6.91 -8.29 -4.81
CA ASN A 269 -6.24 -7.02 -5.03
C ASN A 269 -7.23 -6.03 -5.65
N SER A 270 -8.08 -5.46 -4.82
CA SER A 270 -9.07 -4.48 -5.25
C SER A 270 -8.39 -3.21 -5.79
N PRO A 271 -8.88 -2.64 -6.90
CA PRO A 271 -8.33 -1.41 -7.44
C PRO A 271 -8.54 -0.24 -6.46
N GLY A 272 -7.60 0.70 -6.43
CA GLY A 272 -7.82 2.00 -5.79
C GLY A 272 -8.47 2.98 -6.76
N THR A 273 -8.87 4.16 -6.27
CA THR A 273 -9.55 5.19 -7.08
C THR A 273 -8.70 5.69 -8.27
N TYR A 274 -7.38 5.69 -8.16
CA TYR A 274 -6.49 6.21 -9.21
C TYR A 274 -6.28 5.25 -10.39
N ASN A 275 -6.44 3.96 -10.20
CA ASN A 275 -6.34 2.95 -11.26
C ASN A 275 -7.70 2.32 -11.63
N LEU A 276 -8.79 2.82 -11.03
CA LEU A 276 -10.13 2.29 -11.22
C LEU A 276 -10.65 2.49 -12.66
N GLU A 277 -10.32 3.60 -13.30
CA GLU A 277 -10.75 3.88 -14.67
C GLU A 277 -10.22 2.84 -15.66
N GLU A 278 -8.93 2.55 -15.60
CA GLU A 278 -8.31 1.54 -16.45
C GLU A 278 -8.87 0.15 -16.15
N PHE A 279 -9.06 -0.17 -14.87
CA PHE A 279 -9.66 -1.42 -14.43
C PHE A 279 -11.07 -1.61 -14.98
N LEU A 280 -11.93 -0.59 -14.92
CA LEU A 280 -13.30 -0.64 -15.44
C LEU A 280 -13.32 -0.75 -16.98
N LYS A 281 -12.47 0.00 -17.67
CA LYS A 281 -12.31 -0.11 -19.14
C LYS A 281 -11.94 -1.53 -19.58
N LYS A 282 -11.03 -2.16 -18.87
CA LYS A 282 -10.60 -3.53 -19.15
C LYS A 282 -11.73 -4.54 -18.92
N ARG A 283 -12.56 -4.35 -17.89
CA ARG A 283 -13.63 -5.29 -17.53
C ARG A 283 -14.92 -5.12 -18.32
N PHE A 284 -15.27 -3.89 -18.64
CA PHE A 284 -16.57 -3.57 -19.25
C PHE A 284 -16.44 -2.95 -20.64
N GLY A 285 -15.21 -2.71 -21.12
CA GLY A 285 -14.96 -2.01 -22.38
C GLY A 285 -15.17 -0.50 -22.27
N ASN A 286 -14.78 0.23 -23.34
CA ASN A 286 -15.17 1.63 -23.47
C ASN A 286 -16.69 1.66 -23.79
N LYS A 287 -17.46 2.36 -22.96
CA LYS A 287 -18.75 2.86 -23.44
C LYS A 287 -18.42 4.06 -24.34
N ASP A 288 -18.44 3.81 -25.67
CA ASP A 288 -18.48 4.88 -26.67
C ASP A 288 -19.75 5.74 -26.48
#